data_7d69d22aca35b08eeec5e7194a073ec4
#
_entry.id   7d69d22aca35b08eeec5e7194a073ec4
#
_cell.length_a   1.000
_cell.length_b   1.000
_cell.length_c   1.000
_cell.angle_alpha   90.00
_cell.angle_beta   90.00
_cell.angle_gamma   90.00
#
_symmetry.space_group_name_H-M   'P 1'
#
loop_
_entity.id
_entity.type
_entity.pdbx_description
1 polymer ?
#
loop_
_entity_poly.entity_id
_entity_poly.type
_entity_poly.pdbx_seq_one_letter_code
_entity_poly.pdbx_strand_id
1 'polypeptide(L)'
;MILNLLKKDRELNLEEKNVDLIKMISLLIHAAKIDENYTEKEKSIIMNFIEVSSKKELDKKDIFKLMNNAETHEKSSNQILEYTQEVKKMDLETKKLVLEFLWKIILSDEKSDVYESTLMRRICGLLYLPDKLSGEIKLDIIKEKNK
;
A
#
# COMPACT_ATOMS: atom_id res chain seq x y z
N MET A 1 -0.15 29.20 -24.89
CA MET A 1 -0.47 27.88 -25.47
C MET A 1 0.42 26.75 -24.99
N ILE A 2 1.72 26.92 -25.06
CA ILE A 2 2.68 25.88 -24.58
C ILE A 2 2.55 25.63 -23.07
N LEU A 3 2.32 26.69 -22.29
CA LEU A 3 2.12 26.62 -20.83
C LEU A 3 0.85 25.83 -20.45
N ASN A 4 -0.22 25.90 -21.24
CA ASN A 4 -1.45 25.15 -20.97
C ASN A 4 -1.31 23.67 -21.30
N LEU A 5 -0.51 23.33 -22.31
CA LEU A 5 -0.20 21.93 -22.65
C LEU A 5 0.67 21.28 -21.57
N LEU A 6 1.65 22.00 -21.05
CA LEU A 6 2.52 21.55 -19.95
C LEU A 6 1.72 21.37 -18.65
N LYS A 7 0.74 22.25 -18.37
CA LYS A 7 -0.16 22.09 -17.22
C LYS A 7 -1.07 20.88 -17.37
N LYS A 8 -1.60 20.61 -18.57
CA LYS A 8 -2.43 19.43 -18.83
C LYS A 8 -1.63 18.14 -18.66
N ASP A 9 -0.40 18.10 -19.15
CA ASP A 9 0.48 16.94 -18.99
C ASP A 9 0.82 16.71 -17.52
N ARG A 10 1.03 17.78 -16.73
CA ARG A 10 1.24 17.69 -15.29
C ARG A 10 0.02 17.16 -14.56
N GLU A 11 -1.17 17.66 -14.89
CA GLU A 11 -2.43 17.23 -14.29
C GLU A 11 -2.72 15.77 -14.61
N LEU A 12 -2.50 15.34 -15.86
CA LEU A 12 -2.67 13.96 -16.29
C LEU A 12 -1.70 13.03 -15.56
N ASN A 13 -0.43 13.44 -15.43
CA ASN A 13 0.58 12.65 -14.69
C ASN A 13 0.25 12.55 -13.21
N LEU A 14 -0.31 13.60 -12.61
CA LEU A 14 -0.74 13.59 -11.21
C LEU A 14 -1.94 12.67 -11.01
N GLU A 15 -2.91 12.68 -11.95
CA GLU A 15 -4.06 11.79 -11.90
C GLU A 15 -3.65 10.32 -12.04
N GLU A 16 -2.74 10.00 -12.96
CA GLU A 16 -2.21 8.64 -13.11
C GLU A 16 -1.48 8.18 -11.85
N LYS A 17 -0.64 9.03 -11.27
CA LYS A 17 0.07 8.74 -10.01
C LYS A 17 -0.91 8.54 -8.86
N ASN A 18 -2.00 9.30 -8.82
CA ASN A 18 -3.02 9.16 -7.78
C ASN A 18 -3.81 7.87 -7.94
N VAL A 19 -4.10 7.44 -9.18
CA VAL A 19 -4.77 6.16 -9.44
C VAL A 19 -3.89 5.00 -8.95
N ASP A 20 -2.60 5.02 -9.29
CA ASP A 20 -1.65 4.01 -8.84
C ASP A 20 -1.53 3.99 -7.31
N LEU A 21 -1.46 5.17 -6.70
CA LEU A 21 -1.38 5.32 -5.25
C LEU A 21 -2.66 4.79 -4.58
N ILE A 22 -3.83 5.09 -5.13
CA ILE A 22 -5.11 4.58 -4.61
C ILE A 22 -5.14 3.05 -4.66
N LYS A 23 -4.63 2.43 -5.74
CA LYS A 23 -4.57 0.97 -5.83
C LYS A 23 -3.64 0.37 -4.78
N MET A 24 -2.48 0.98 -4.54
CA MET A 24 -1.57 0.54 -3.48
C MET A 24 -2.21 0.67 -2.10
N ILE A 25 -2.85 1.80 -1.82
CA ILE A 25 -3.54 2.03 -0.54
C ILE A 25 -4.67 1.02 -0.37
N SER A 26 -5.44 0.76 -1.43
CA SER A 26 -6.54 -0.21 -1.40
C SER A 26 -6.05 -1.62 -1.07
N LEU A 27 -4.88 -2.01 -1.58
CA LEU A 27 -4.25 -3.29 -1.24
C LEU A 27 -3.89 -3.35 0.25
N LEU A 28 -3.33 -2.26 0.79
CA LEU A 28 -3.00 -2.18 2.22
C LEU A 28 -4.26 -2.27 3.10
N ILE A 29 -5.33 -1.58 2.70
CA ILE A 29 -6.61 -1.62 3.41
C ILE A 29 -7.20 -3.04 3.36
N HIS A 30 -7.14 -3.67 2.20
CA HIS A 30 -7.64 -5.05 2.03
C HIS A 30 -6.93 -6.00 2.98
N ALA A 31 -5.60 -5.89 3.08
CA ALA A 31 -4.82 -6.70 4.01
C ALA A 31 -5.18 -6.42 5.47
N ALA A 32 -5.40 -5.15 5.81
CA ALA A 32 -5.78 -4.74 7.17
C ALA A 32 -7.15 -5.28 7.58
N LYS A 33 -8.06 -5.46 6.62
CA LYS A 33 -9.43 -5.94 6.90
C LYS A 33 -9.58 -7.46 6.97
N ILE A 34 -8.52 -8.19 6.70
CA ILE A 34 -8.61 -9.66 6.60
C ILE A 34 -9.06 -10.31 7.91
N ASP A 35 -8.69 -9.74 9.05
CA ASP A 35 -9.09 -10.22 10.37
C ASP A 35 -10.40 -9.59 10.87
N GLU A 36 -11.12 -8.89 10.00
CA GLU A 36 -12.37 -8.18 10.29
C GLU A 36 -12.22 -7.03 11.31
N ASN A 37 -10.98 -6.66 11.65
CA ASN A 37 -10.69 -5.65 12.67
C ASN A 37 -9.75 -4.58 12.11
N TYR A 38 -10.31 -3.65 11.35
CA TYR A 38 -9.57 -2.54 10.76
C TYR A 38 -9.37 -1.43 11.81
N THR A 39 -8.21 -1.43 12.47
CA THR A 39 -7.91 -0.59 13.63
C THR A 39 -7.37 0.79 13.25
N GLU A 40 -7.44 1.72 14.19
CA GLU A 40 -6.83 3.05 14.03
C GLU A 40 -5.31 2.97 13.88
N LYS A 41 -4.67 2.00 14.51
CA LYS A 41 -3.23 1.75 14.38
C LYS A 41 -2.89 1.36 12.94
N GLU A 42 -3.67 0.48 12.34
CA GLU A 42 -3.50 0.08 10.94
C GLU A 42 -3.72 1.26 10.00
N LYS A 43 -4.73 2.09 10.26
CA LYS A 43 -4.98 3.31 9.48
C LYS A 43 -3.79 4.27 9.55
N SER A 44 -3.19 4.43 10.73
CA SER A 44 -2.00 5.28 10.93
C SER A 44 -0.82 4.78 10.10
N ILE A 45 -0.62 3.47 10.05
CA ILE A 45 0.44 2.85 9.24
C ILE A 45 0.21 3.15 7.76
N ILE A 46 -1.03 3.03 7.29
CA ILE A 46 -1.38 3.30 5.90
C ILE A 46 -1.18 4.78 5.56
N MET A 47 -1.56 5.68 6.47
CA MET A 47 -1.34 7.12 6.28
C MET A 47 0.15 7.45 6.20
N ASN A 48 0.97 6.77 7.00
CA ASN A 48 2.43 6.90 6.91
C ASN A 48 2.96 6.40 5.56
N PHE A 49 2.39 5.32 5.02
CA PHE A 49 2.72 4.87 3.67
C PHE A 49 2.49 5.97 2.63
N ILE A 50 1.36 6.65 2.73
CA ILE A 50 1.02 7.74 1.81
C ILE A 50 2.04 8.88 1.93
N GLU A 51 2.42 9.25 3.15
CA GLU A 51 3.44 10.28 3.39
C GLU A 51 4.78 9.91 2.76
N VAL A 52 5.24 8.67 2.99
CA VAL A 52 6.53 8.19 2.47
C VAL A 52 6.50 8.11 0.94
N SER A 53 5.45 7.53 0.36
CA SER A 53 5.35 7.33 -1.08
C SER A 53 5.18 8.65 -1.84
N SER A 54 4.59 9.67 -1.22
CA SER A 54 4.45 11.00 -1.80
C SER A 54 5.65 11.91 -1.54
N LYS A 55 6.67 11.41 -0.82
CA LYS A 55 7.86 12.16 -0.44
C LYS A 55 7.53 13.43 0.34
N LYS A 56 6.47 13.38 1.16
CA LYS A 56 5.96 14.49 1.98
C LYS A 56 5.47 15.70 1.16
N GLU A 57 5.16 15.50 -0.10
CA GLU A 57 4.62 16.56 -0.98
C GLU A 57 3.13 16.82 -0.75
N LEU A 58 2.41 15.88 -0.13
CA LEU A 58 0.99 15.99 0.13
C LEU A 58 0.74 16.52 1.54
N ASP A 59 -0.22 17.44 1.68
CA ASP A 59 -0.66 17.91 2.99
C ASP A 59 -1.65 16.92 3.61
N LYS A 60 -2.02 17.15 4.87
CA LYS A 60 -2.92 16.27 5.63
C LYS A 60 -4.28 16.11 4.94
N LYS A 61 -4.78 17.18 4.35
CA LYS A 61 -6.07 17.20 3.66
C LYS A 61 -6.06 16.26 2.46
N ASP A 62 -4.99 16.31 1.66
CA ASP A 62 -4.84 15.43 0.50
C ASP A 62 -4.69 13.98 0.91
N ILE A 63 -3.95 13.71 1.99
CA ILE A 63 -3.79 12.36 2.54
C ILE A 63 -5.15 11.79 2.97
N PHE A 64 -5.96 12.58 3.68
CA PHE A 64 -7.31 12.16 4.08
C PHE A 64 -8.20 11.86 2.87
N LYS A 65 -8.13 12.68 1.82
CA LYS A 65 -8.89 12.45 0.59
C LYS A 65 -8.51 11.14 -0.08
N LEU A 66 -7.21 10.87 -0.20
CA LEU A 66 -6.71 9.62 -0.78
C LEU A 66 -7.14 8.42 0.05
N MET A 67 -7.06 8.55 1.38
CA MET A 67 -7.48 7.50 2.30
C MET A 67 -8.96 7.19 2.15
N ASN A 68 -9.82 8.22 2.12
CA ASN A 68 -11.26 8.06 1.95
C ASN A 68 -11.61 7.45 0.59
N ASN A 69 -10.93 7.88 -0.47
CA ASN A 69 -11.14 7.34 -1.81
C ASN A 69 -10.75 5.86 -1.88
N ALA A 70 -9.63 5.51 -1.27
CA ALA A 70 -9.16 4.12 -1.24
C ALA A 70 -10.09 3.23 -0.40
N GLU A 71 -10.56 3.72 0.75
CA GLU A 71 -11.51 2.99 1.58
C GLU A 71 -12.83 2.74 0.84
N THR A 72 -13.33 3.74 0.13
CA THR A 72 -14.54 3.62 -0.68
C THR A 72 -14.34 2.63 -1.82
N HIS A 73 -13.20 2.71 -2.49
CA HIS A 73 -12.86 1.81 -3.60
C HIS A 73 -12.76 0.37 -3.12
N GLU A 74 -12.10 0.12 -1.99
CA GLU A 74 -11.95 -1.22 -1.42
C GLU A 74 -13.31 -1.81 -1.01
N LYS A 75 -14.22 -1.01 -0.50
CA LYS A 75 -15.58 -1.46 -0.16
C LYS A 75 -16.38 -1.89 -1.39
N SER A 76 -16.20 -1.20 -2.52
CA SER A 76 -16.92 -1.52 -3.76
C SER A 76 -16.29 -2.67 -4.53
N SER A 77 -15.00 -2.94 -4.31
CA SER A 77 -14.27 -4.04 -4.94
C SER A 77 -13.26 -4.62 -3.98
N ASN A 78 -13.59 -5.77 -3.39
CA ASN A 78 -12.71 -6.46 -2.44
C ASN A 78 -11.86 -7.56 -3.12
N GLN A 79 -11.69 -7.50 -4.43
CA GLN A 79 -10.89 -8.49 -5.16
C GLN A 79 -9.42 -8.09 -5.18
N ILE A 80 -8.61 -8.88 -4.50
CA ILE A 80 -7.17 -8.64 -4.39
C ILE A 80 -6.47 -8.53 -5.75
N LEU A 81 -6.96 -9.26 -6.76
CA LEU A 81 -6.38 -9.26 -8.11
C LEU A 81 -6.44 -7.89 -8.77
N GLU A 82 -7.48 -7.11 -8.49
CA GLU A 82 -7.62 -5.76 -9.04
C GLU A 82 -6.47 -4.86 -8.58
N TYR A 83 -6.09 -4.96 -7.31
CA TYR A 83 -5.03 -4.14 -6.75
C TYR A 83 -3.64 -4.64 -7.13
N THR A 84 -3.43 -5.94 -7.07
CA THR A 84 -2.13 -6.54 -7.37
C THR A 84 -1.75 -6.41 -8.84
N GLN A 85 -2.72 -6.41 -9.75
CA GLN A 85 -2.45 -6.21 -11.18
C GLN A 85 -1.77 -4.86 -11.45
N GLU A 86 -2.18 -3.81 -10.75
CA GLU A 86 -1.58 -2.50 -10.91
C GLU A 86 -0.21 -2.41 -10.22
N VAL A 87 -0.11 -2.93 -9.00
CA VAL A 87 1.16 -2.91 -8.26
C VAL A 87 2.23 -3.76 -8.94
N LYS A 88 1.83 -4.86 -9.57
CA LYS A 88 2.74 -5.74 -10.32
C LYS A 88 3.52 -5.01 -11.41
N LYS A 89 2.92 -4.00 -12.02
CA LYS A 89 3.52 -3.22 -13.11
C LYS A 89 4.53 -2.17 -12.63
N MET A 90 4.56 -1.91 -11.33
CA MET A 90 5.42 -0.88 -10.75
C MET A 90 6.87 -1.36 -10.63
N ASP A 91 7.79 -0.43 -10.38
CA ASP A 91 9.20 -0.77 -10.22
C ASP A 91 9.45 -1.54 -8.93
N LEU A 92 10.63 -2.16 -8.84
CA LEU A 92 10.99 -3.01 -7.71
C LEU A 92 11.00 -2.25 -6.39
N GLU A 93 11.51 -1.02 -6.36
CA GLU A 93 11.57 -0.23 -5.13
C GLU A 93 10.17 0.10 -4.60
N THR A 94 9.23 0.41 -5.49
CA THR A 94 7.84 0.66 -5.12
C THR A 94 7.19 -0.62 -4.56
N LYS A 95 7.41 -1.75 -5.21
CA LYS A 95 6.90 -3.05 -4.73
C LYS A 95 7.45 -3.40 -3.36
N LYS A 96 8.74 -3.16 -3.13
CA LYS A 96 9.38 -3.39 -1.83
C LYS A 96 8.75 -2.52 -0.75
N LEU A 97 8.46 -1.26 -1.07
CA LEU A 97 7.82 -0.34 -0.14
C LEU A 97 6.42 -0.83 0.24
N VAL A 98 5.63 -1.25 -0.75
CA VAL A 98 4.30 -1.83 -0.50
C VAL A 98 4.42 -3.06 0.41
N LEU A 99 5.36 -3.94 0.12
CA LEU A 99 5.58 -5.17 0.89
C LEU A 99 5.99 -4.85 2.33
N GLU A 100 6.86 -3.85 2.52
CA GLU A 100 7.27 -3.39 3.84
C GLU A 100 6.07 -2.94 4.67
N PHE A 101 5.21 -2.12 4.10
CA PHE A 101 4.03 -1.61 4.81
C PHE A 101 2.97 -2.69 5.02
N LEU A 102 2.84 -3.65 4.11
CA LEU A 102 1.99 -4.82 4.34
C LEU A 102 2.45 -5.60 5.58
N TRP A 103 3.76 -5.83 5.72
CA TRP A 103 4.30 -6.48 6.91
C TRP A 103 4.11 -5.63 8.18
N LYS A 104 4.25 -4.31 8.07
CA LYS A 104 4.01 -3.41 9.22
C LYS A 104 2.57 -3.52 9.71
N ILE A 105 1.61 -3.60 8.80
CA ILE A 105 0.19 -3.78 9.13
C ILE A 105 -0.03 -5.12 9.80
N ILE A 106 0.48 -6.20 9.22
CA ILE A 106 0.33 -7.55 9.72
C ILE A 106 0.96 -7.70 11.10
N LEU A 107 2.16 -7.14 11.28
CA LEU A 107 2.91 -7.24 12.54
C LEU A 107 2.47 -6.21 13.58
N SER A 108 1.58 -5.29 13.24
CA SER A 108 1.03 -4.33 14.19
C SER A 108 0.13 -5.01 15.23
N ASP A 109 -0.46 -6.13 14.86
CA ASP A 109 -1.20 -6.99 15.76
C ASP A 109 -0.26 -8.09 16.24
N GLU A 110 -0.19 -8.34 17.55
CA GLU A 110 0.76 -9.29 18.14
C GLU A 110 0.46 -10.76 17.79
N LYS A 111 -0.66 -11.01 17.14
CA LYS A 111 -1.06 -12.35 16.71
C LYS A 111 -0.66 -12.59 15.26
N SER A 112 0.46 -13.29 15.04
CA SER A 112 0.75 -13.81 13.71
C SER A 112 -0.17 -14.99 13.44
N ASP A 113 -1.13 -14.79 12.54
CA ASP A 113 -2.06 -15.81 12.11
C ASP A 113 -1.52 -16.53 10.88
N VAL A 114 -1.88 -17.80 10.74
CA VAL A 114 -1.60 -18.62 9.55
C VAL A 114 -2.17 -17.93 8.29
N TYR A 115 -3.32 -17.30 8.41
CA TYR A 115 -3.95 -16.56 7.31
C TYR A 115 -3.08 -15.41 6.78
N GLU A 116 -2.39 -14.72 7.68
CA GLU A 116 -1.52 -13.60 7.32
C GLU A 116 -0.31 -14.07 6.50
N SER A 117 0.29 -15.19 6.90
CA SER A 117 1.42 -15.80 6.16
C SER A 117 0.97 -16.27 4.78
N THR A 118 -0.22 -16.88 4.69
CA THR A 118 -0.79 -17.32 3.43
C THR A 118 -1.08 -16.13 2.51
N LEU A 119 -1.63 -15.07 3.07
CA LEU A 119 -1.89 -13.83 2.32
C LEU A 119 -0.60 -13.26 1.73
N MET A 120 0.45 -13.18 2.55
CA MET A 120 1.72 -12.59 2.09
C MET A 120 2.38 -13.44 1.00
N ARG A 121 2.31 -14.75 1.08
CA ARG A 121 2.78 -15.64 0.01
C ARG A 121 2.01 -15.40 -1.28
N ARG A 122 0.70 -15.28 -1.18
CA ARG A 122 -0.16 -15.02 -2.33
C ARG A 122 0.17 -13.67 -2.97
N ILE A 123 0.31 -12.63 -2.16
CA ILE A 123 0.66 -11.30 -2.65
C ILE A 123 2.03 -11.32 -3.34
N CYS A 124 3.04 -11.94 -2.73
CA CYS A 124 4.37 -12.06 -3.33
C CYS A 124 4.32 -12.77 -4.69
N GLY A 125 3.56 -13.85 -4.79
CA GLY A 125 3.36 -14.55 -6.05
C GLY A 125 2.72 -13.66 -7.10
N LEU A 126 1.68 -12.92 -6.73
CA LEU A 126 0.96 -12.02 -7.64
C LEU A 126 1.81 -10.81 -8.06
N LEU A 127 2.74 -10.36 -7.22
CA LEU A 127 3.63 -9.24 -7.53
C LEU A 127 4.95 -9.68 -8.19
N TYR A 128 5.14 -10.97 -8.38
CA TYR A 128 6.39 -11.56 -8.90
C TYR A 128 7.61 -11.22 -8.02
N LEU A 129 7.41 -11.29 -6.70
CA LEU A 129 8.47 -11.07 -5.72
C LEU A 129 8.86 -12.41 -5.07
N PRO A 130 10.18 -12.66 -4.85
CA PRO A 130 10.61 -13.89 -4.19
C PRO A 130 10.19 -13.91 -2.71
N ASP A 131 9.82 -15.08 -2.21
CA ASP A 131 9.51 -15.27 -0.78
C ASP A 131 10.69 -14.90 0.11
N LYS A 132 11.91 -15.11 -0.36
CA LYS A 132 13.13 -14.75 0.37
C LYS A 132 13.19 -13.24 0.66
N LEU A 133 12.86 -12.41 -0.32
CA LEU A 133 12.80 -10.96 -0.16
C LEU A 133 11.78 -10.58 0.90
N SER A 134 10.59 -11.18 0.85
CA SER A 134 9.53 -10.96 1.82
C SER A 134 9.98 -11.30 3.23
N GLY A 135 10.65 -12.45 3.41
CA GLY A 135 11.18 -12.87 4.70
C GLY A 135 12.23 -11.92 5.26
N GLU A 136 13.11 -11.41 4.40
CA GLU A 136 14.13 -10.43 4.78
C GLU A 136 13.50 -9.12 5.27
N ILE A 137 12.50 -8.63 4.55
CA ILE A 137 11.77 -7.40 4.92
C ILE A 137 11.06 -7.61 6.27
N LYS A 138 10.42 -8.75 6.45
CA LYS A 138 9.76 -9.09 7.72
C LYS A 138 10.75 -9.05 8.88
N LEU A 139 11.92 -9.67 8.72
CA LEU A 139 12.94 -9.70 9.76
C LEU A 139 13.46 -8.32 10.12
N ASP A 140 13.66 -7.46 9.13
CA ASP A 140 14.12 -6.09 9.36
C ASP A 140 13.10 -5.29 10.19
N ILE A 141 11.81 -5.46 9.90
CA ILE A 141 10.74 -4.80 10.65
C ILE A 141 10.71 -5.29 12.10
N ILE A 142 10.85 -6.60 12.30
CA ILE A 142 10.87 -7.19 13.65
C ILE A 142 12.06 -6.65 14.45
N LYS A 143 13.23 -6.53 13.83
CA LYS A 143 14.42 -5.97 14.48
C LYS A 143 14.22 -4.51 14.90
N GLU A 144 13.59 -3.71 14.05
CA GLU A 144 13.26 -2.31 14.38
C GLU A 144 12.32 -2.21 15.57
N LYS A 145 11.33 -3.10 15.64
CA LYS A 145 10.37 -3.12 16.75
C LYS A 145 11.01 -3.48 18.09
N ASN A 146 12.06 -4.28 18.08
CA ASN A 146 12.71 -4.78 19.28
C ASN A 146 13.86 -3.88 19.76
N LYS A 147 14.06 -2.74 19.12
CA LYS A 147 14.95 -1.70 19.62
C LYS A 147 14.15 -0.77 20.55
#